data_209e7dccc4fed6b5496f15966f6bf7bc
#
_entry.id   209e7dccc4fed6b5496f15966f6bf7bc
#
_cell.length_a   1.000
_cell.length_b   1.000
_cell.length_c   1.000
_cell.angle_alpha   90.00
_cell.angle_beta   90.00
_cell.angle_gamma   90.00
#
_symmetry.space_group_name_H-M   'P 1'
#
loop_
_entity.id
_entity.type
_entity.pdbx_description
1 polymer ?
#
loop_
_entity_poly.entity_id
_entity_poly.type
_entity_poly.pdbx_seq_one_letter_code
_entity_poly.pdbx_strand_id
1 'polypeptide(L)'
;MVIVPNWVKAMPPETGAVVGAAVLGTLIQELGAHRPKRIVVAAGSGGDPTPRVFKDLGFDRVIRATGADFVDLNHGPFTEIDISRQADGDGHVPFPTRLKVNRLYEEMDALVSFTVIKVHEEAVASLSLKNVALSWPPAEIHGFPKKRQGLHEDLHAFISTMAWAFPISLAVLSGCPAMVGTGPVGGKAVWTGLMIAGTDPVAVDVVGARLLGFLPQAVGYLDRLMRAGRGEGDLRKVEFRGVPLPEAELIFSRAAYGAPIALDKEKLRPVHLPRH
;
A
#
# COMPACT_ATOMS: atom_id res chain seq x y z
N MET A 1 0.77 7.32 17.26
CA MET A 1 0.63 7.22 15.77
C MET A 1 1.64 6.22 15.24
N VAL A 2 1.22 5.32 14.36
CA VAL A 2 2.08 4.30 13.73
C VAL A 2 2.15 4.56 12.23
N ILE A 3 3.35 4.63 11.67
CA ILE A 3 3.59 4.74 10.23
C ILE A 3 4.09 3.39 9.72
N VAL A 4 3.42 2.81 8.75
CA VAL A 4 3.82 1.54 8.10
C VAL A 4 4.35 1.85 6.71
N PRO A 5 5.68 1.92 6.53
CA PRO A 5 6.29 2.09 5.22
C PRO A 5 6.31 0.77 4.45
N ASN A 6 6.27 0.85 3.11
CA ASN A 6 6.43 -0.30 2.25
C ASN A 6 7.91 -0.71 2.14
N TRP A 7 8.32 -1.71 2.94
CA TRP A 7 9.67 -2.27 3.00
C TRP A 7 9.66 -3.77 2.66
N VAL A 8 9.27 -4.11 1.45
CA VAL A 8 9.11 -5.53 1.09
C VAL A 8 10.44 -6.28 1.03
N LYS A 9 11.53 -5.61 0.62
CA LYS A 9 12.85 -6.20 0.40
C LYS A 9 13.94 -5.14 0.46
N ALA A 10 15.20 -5.54 0.73
CA ALA A 10 16.37 -4.66 0.69
C ALA A 10 16.76 -4.34 -0.78
N MET A 11 15.98 -3.49 -1.42
CA MET A 11 16.19 -3.02 -2.80
C MET A 11 16.29 -1.50 -2.82
N PRO A 12 17.11 -0.91 -3.71
CA PRO A 12 17.20 0.53 -3.84
C PRO A 12 15.81 1.15 -4.13
N PRO A 13 15.44 2.27 -3.46
CA PRO A 13 14.14 2.93 -3.69
C PRO A 13 13.90 3.33 -5.14
N GLU A 14 14.96 3.60 -5.88
CA GLU A 14 14.94 3.94 -7.32
C GLU A 14 14.31 2.85 -8.19
N THR A 15 14.22 1.62 -7.66
CA THR A 15 13.53 0.52 -8.34
C THR A 15 12.01 0.62 -8.28
N GLY A 16 11.46 1.46 -7.41
CA GLY A 16 10.00 1.53 -7.12
C GLY A 16 9.46 0.33 -6.32
N ALA A 17 10.34 -0.51 -5.76
CA ALA A 17 9.91 -1.65 -4.94
C ALA A 17 9.58 -1.24 -3.51
N VAL A 18 10.27 -0.24 -2.99
CA VAL A 18 10.16 0.27 -1.60
C VAL A 18 10.12 1.79 -1.58
N VAL A 19 9.61 2.36 -0.50
CA VAL A 19 9.67 3.82 -0.27
C VAL A 19 11.08 4.27 0.07
N GLY A 20 11.43 5.51 -0.29
CA GLY A 20 12.74 6.09 0.01
C GLY A 20 12.85 6.61 1.44
N ALA A 21 14.04 6.50 2.04
CA ALA A 21 14.29 6.95 3.40
C ALA A 21 14.10 8.47 3.56
N ALA A 22 14.56 9.27 2.59
CA ALA A 22 14.40 10.74 2.63
C ALA A 22 12.92 11.16 2.64
N VAL A 23 12.10 10.52 1.79
CA VAL A 23 10.65 10.83 1.72
C VAL A 23 9.95 10.41 3.02
N LEU A 24 10.32 9.26 3.61
CA LEU A 24 9.82 8.87 4.93
C LEU A 24 10.21 9.91 5.99
N GLY A 25 11.44 10.44 5.96
CA GLY A 25 11.89 11.48 6.88
C GLY A 25 11.04 12.75 6.78
N THR A 26 10.75 13.20 5.57
CA THR A 26 9.84 14.33 5.34
C THR A 26 8.43 14.04 5.88
N LEU A 27 7.87 12.86 5.61
CA LEU A 27 6.55 12.48 6.13
C LEU A 27 6.53 12.49 7.67
N ILE A 28 7.58 11.97 8.33
CA ILE A 28 7.68 12.00 9.80
C ILE A 28 7.71 13.44 10.31
N GLN A 29 8.47 14.34 9.67
CA GLN A 29 8.56 15.74 10.05
C GLN A 29 7.23 16.46 9.90
N GLU A 30 6.54 16.28 8.76
CA GLU A 30 5.22 16.88 8.52
C GLU A 30 4.19 16.40 9.56
N LEU A 31 4.13 15.10 9.81
CA LEU A 31 3.24 14.55 10.83
C LEU A 31 3.64 14.99 12.25
N GLY A 32 4.93 15.13 12.51
CA GLY A 32 5.48 15.64 13.78
C GLY A 32 5.08 17.07 14.09
N ALA A 33 4.86 17.92 13.07
CA ALA A 33 4.38 19.29 13.24
C ALA A 33 3.00 19.36 13.92
N HIS A 34 2.20 18.31 13.85
CA HIS A 34 0.91 18.16 14.54
C HIS A 34 1.04 17.67 16.00
N ARG A 35 2.28 17.54 16.51
CA ARG A 35 2.62 17.21 17.90
C ARG A 35 1.95 15.92 18.43
N PRO A 36 1.99 14.79 17.70
CA PRO A 36 1.56 13.52 18.27
C PRO A 36 2.42 13.18 19.49
N LYS A 37 1.86 12.48 20.48
CA LYS A 37 2.62 12.05 21.66
C LYS A 37 3.83 11.17 21.30
N ARG A 38 3.68 10.35 20.28
CA ARG A 38 4.71 9.40 19.82
C ARG A 38 4.50 9.07 18.35
N ILE A 39 5.58 9.01 17.60
CA ILE A 39 5.60 8.47 16.23
C ILE A 39 6.42 7.19 16.25
N VAL A 40 5.81 6.10 15.78
CA VAL A 40 6.46 4.80 15.63
C VAL A 40 6.46 4.45 14.14
N VAL A 41 7.62 4.21 13.57
CA VAL A 41 7.75 3.59 12.26
C VAL A 41 7.78 2.08 12.48
N ALA A 42 6.81 1.37 11.92
CA ALA A 42 6.65 -0.07 12.12
C ALA A 42 6.61 -0.79 10.78
N ALA A 43 7.45 -1.79 10.61
CA ALA A 43 7.51 -2.55 9.36
C ALA A 43 7.68 -4.04 9.61
N GLY A 44 6.99 -4.85 8.80
CA GLY A 44 7.18 -6.29 8.73
C GLY A 44 7.49 -6.69 7.30
N SER A 45 8.76 -6.63 6.90
CA SER A 45 9.18 -7.02 5.56
C SER A 45 8.80 -8.47 5.24
N GLY A 46 8.42 -8.74 3.99
CA GLY A 46 8.03 -10.08 3.53
C GLY A 46 9.07 -10.76 2.63
N GLY A 47 10.09 -10.05 2.17
CA GLY A 47 11.09 -10.59 1.25
C GLY A 47 12.49 -10.76 1.84
N ASP A 48 12.87 -9.87 2.74
CA ASP A 48 14.12 -9.92 3.50
C ASP A 48 13.85 -9.61 4.97
N PRO A 49 14.74 -10.01 5.91
CA PRO A 49 14.61 -9.61 7.31
C PRO A 49 14.51 -8.10 7.47
N THR A 50 13.52 -7.61 8.23
CA THR A 50 13.28 -6.18 8.41
C THR A 50 14.51 -5.39 8.88
N PRO A 51 15.35 -5.89 9.81
CA PRO A 51 16.57 -5.20 10.23
C PRO A 51 17.56 -4.96 9.09
N ARG A 52 17.62 -5.90 8.12
CA ARG A 52 18.45 -5.72 6.92
C ARG A 52 17.92 -4.58 6.06
N VAL A 53 16.61 -4.59 5.74
CA VAL A 53 15.96 -3.51 4.97
C VAL A 53 16.18 -2.16 5.66
N PHE A 54 15.98 -2.11 6.97
CA PHE A 54 16.13 -0.93 7.81
C PHE A 54 17.54 -0.32 7.73
N LYS A 55 18.56 -1.15 7.80
CA LYS A 55 19.97 -0.72 7.80
C LYS A 55 20.48 -0.42 6.39
N ASP A 56 20.29 -1.35 5.45
CA ASP A 56 20.87 -1.27 4.11
C ASP A 56 20.34 -0.09 3.30
N LEU A 57 19.07 0.32 3.57
CA LEU A 57 18.43 1.45 2.89
C LEU A 57 18.51 2.77 3.67
N GLY A 58 19.24 2.81 4.79
CA GLY A 58 19.52 4.03 5.55
C GLY A 58 18.33 4.57 6.37
N PHE A 59 17.29 3.77 6.59
CA PHE A 59 16.16 4.16 7.43
C PHE A 59 16.55 4.38 8.88
N ASP A 60 17.58 3.66 9.37
CA ASP A 60 18.14 3.85 10.71
C ASP A 60 18.63 5.28 10.94
N ARG A 61 19.19 5.94 9.91
CA ARG A 61 19.63 7.35 10.00
C ARG A 61 18.45 8.30 10.09
N VAL A 62 17.41 8.05 9.29
CA VAL A 62 16.18 8.86 9.28
C VAL A 62 15.48 8.77 10.63
N ILE A 63 15.31 7.56 11.18
CA ILE A 63 14.69 7.33 12.47
C ILE A 63 15.46 8.07 13.57
N ARG A 64 16.78 7.96 13.61
CA ARG A 64 17.61 8.70 14.57
C ARG A 64 17.48 10.22 14.40
N ALA A 65 17.46 10.71 13.15
CA ALA A 65 17.40 12.15 12.87
C ALA A 65 16.03 12.76 13.21
N THR A 66 14.95 12.00 13.09
CA THR A 66 13.59 12.49 13.34
C THR A 66 13.12 12.25 14.79
N GLY A 67 13.83 11.42 15.56
CA GLY A 67 13.42 11.03 16.92
C GLY A 67 12.22 10.09 16.97
N ALA A 68 11.82 9.50 15.84
CA ALA A 68 10.78 8.48 15.81
C ALA A 68 11.30 7.16 16.38
N ASP A 69 10.41 6.34 16.92
CA ASP A 69 10.74 4.97 17.32
C ASP A 69 10.65 4.01 16.12
N PHE A 70 11.32 2.87 16.23
CA PHE A 70 11.22 1.79 15.25
C PHE A 70 10.74 0.50 15.92
N VAL A 71 9.80 -0.21 15.26
CA VAL A 71 9.32 -1.53 15.66
C VAL A 71 9.34 -2.48 14.46
N ASP A 72 10.01 -3.63 14.64
CA ASP A 72 9.95 -4.74 13.69
C ASP A 72 8.69 -5.57 13.95
N LEU A 73 7.71 -5.50 13.05
CA LEU A 73 6.43 -6.22 13.18
C LEU A 73 6.59 -7.74 12.98
N ASN A 74 7.73 -8.20 12.47
CA ASN A 74 8.00 -9.63 12.29
C ASN A 74 8.37 -10.34 13.58
N HIS A 75 8.64 -9.59 14.66
CA HIS A 75 9.02 -10.10 15.98
C HIS A 75 8.04 -9.65 17.06
N GLY A 76 7.95 -10.46 18.15
CA GLY A 76 7.11 -10.16 19.29
C GLY A 76 7.63 -9.02 20.18
N PRO A 77 6.87 -8.65 21.22
CA PRO A 77 5.74 -9.42 21.76
C PRO A 77 4.51 -9.37 20.84
N PHE A 78 3.76 -10.48 20.79
CA PHE A 78 2.56 -10.60 19.98
C PHE A 78 1.30 -10.52 20.83
N THR A 79 0.21 -10.05 20.19
CA THR A 79 -1.17 -10.24 20.63
C THR A 79 -1.93 -11.02 19.56
N GLU A 80 -3.07 -11.61 19.93
CA GLU A 80 -3.94 -12.30 18.98
C GLU A 80 -5.14 -11.43 18.64
N ILE A 81 -5.44 -11.28 17.35
CA ILE A 81 -6.62 -10.61 16.85
C ILE A 81 -7.53 -11.60 16.14
N ASP A 82 -8.84 -11.42 16.27
CA ASP A 82 -9.85 -12.21 15.58
C ASP A 82 -10.45 -11.40 14.42
N ILE A 83 -10.23 -11.87 13.19
CA ILE A 83 -10.72 -11.27 11.96
C ILE A 83 -11.87 -12.07 11.32
N SER A 84 -12.43 -13.06 12.03
CA SER A 84 -13.48 -13.95 11.51
C SER A 84 -14.76 -13.23 11.09
N ARG A 85 -15.13 -12.16 11.80
CA ARG A 85 -16.35 -11.38 11.51
C ARG A 85 -16.26 -10.54 10.23
N GLN A 86 -15.06 -10.33 9.74
CA GLN A 86 -14.76 -9.54 8.55
C GLN A 86 -14.50 -10.40 7.31
N ALA A 87 -14.40 -11.73 7.50
CA ALA A 87 -14.25 -12.67 6.40
C ALA A 87 -15.55 -12.70 5.57
N ASP A 88 -15.44 -12.49 4.27
CA ASP A 88 -16.58 -12.49 3.36
C ASP A 88 -17.22 -13.89 3.23
N GLY A 89 -18.55 -13.95 3.03
CA GLY A 89 -19.28 -15.15 2.72
C GLY A 89 -19.71 -15.98 3.94
N ASP A 90 -19.76 -17.29 3.78
CA ASP A 90 -20.15 -18.29 4.80
C ASP A 90 -19.10 -18.54 5.89
N GLY A 91 -18.08 -17.67 5.97
CA GLY A 91 -17.01 -17.75 6.96
C GLY A 91 -15.88 -18.73 6.60
N HIS A 92 -15.96 -19.41 5.46
CA HIS A 92 -14.89 -20.30 5.01
C HIS A 92 -13.86 -19.52 4.16
N VAL A 93 -12.71 -19.21 4.76
CA VAL A 93 -11.58 -18.57 4.09
C VAL A 93 -10.33 -19.45 4.20
N PRO A 94 -9.44 -19.43 3.20
CA PRO A 94 -8.25 -20.30 3.16
C PRO A 94 -7.11 -19.83 4.08
N PHE A 95 -7.33 -18.82 4.91
CA PHE A 95 -6.34 -18.25 5.83
C PHE A 95 -6.85 -18.25 7.27
N PRO A 96 -5.95 -18.18 8.28
CA PRO A 96 -6.37 -18.17 9.68
C PRO A 96 -7.18 -16.91 10.00
N THR A 97 -8.30 -17.08 10.69
CA THR A 97 -9.12 -15.96 11.17
C THR A 97 -8.66 -15.44 12.53
N ARG A 98 -7.78 -16.15 13.21
CA ARG A 98 -7.04 -15.68 14.39
C ARG A 98 -5.60 -15.49 14.01
N LEU A 99 -5.14 -14.24 14.10
CA LEU A 99 -3.79 -13.86 13.71
C LEU A 99 -3.00 -13.33 14.91
N LYS A 100 -1.76 -13.79 15.02
CA LYS A 100 -0.80 -13.12 15.90
C LYS A 100 -0.23 -11.91 15.17
N VAL A 101 -0.25 -10.77 15.83
CA VAL A 101 0.32 -9.50 15.34
C VAL A 101 1.15 -8.86 16.47
N ASN A 102 2.07 -7.97 16.13
CA ASN A 102 2.84 -7.27 17.16
C ASN A 102 1.91 -6.49 18.08
N ARG A 103 2.20 -6.48 19.41
CA ARG A 103 1.39 -5.79 20.44
C ARG A 103 1.25 -4.28 20.23
N LEU A 104 2.07 -3.68 19.37
CA LEU A 104 1.88 -2.30 18.94
C LEU A 104 0.46 -2.03 18.40
N TYR A 105 -0.23 -3.07 17.93
CA TYR A 105 -1.64 -3.00 17.53
C TYR A 105 -2.54 -2.44 18.64
N GLU A 106 -2.31 -2.83 19.90
CA GLU A 106 -3.10 -2.40 21.05
C GLU A 106 -2.79 -0.96 21.49
N GLU A 107 -1.63 -0.43 21.09
CA GLU A 107 -1.12 0.88 21.50
C GLU A 107 -1.37 1.98 20.48
N MET A 108 -1.81 1.64 19.26
CA MET A 108 -1.94 2.62 18.18
C MET A 108 -3.29 3.34 18.21
N ASP A 109 -3.27 4.68 18.20
CA ASP A 109 -4.45 5.52 18.03
C ASP A 109 -4.68 5.93 16.56
N ALA A 110 -3.63 5.96 15.76
CA ALA A 110 -3.68 6.33 14.35
C ALA A 110 -2.69 5.50 13.55
N LEU A 111 -3.12 5.03 12.37
CA LEU A 111 -2.35 4.22 11.45
C LEU A 111 -2.16 4.95 10.13
N VAL A 112 -0.91 5.14 9.73
CA VAL A 112 -0.53 5.74 8.46
C VAL A 112 0.09 4.68 7.56
N SER A 113 -0.47 4.46 6.38
CA SER A 113 0.15 3.62 5.35
C SER A 113 0.97 4.48 4.41
N PHE A 114 2.25 4.20 4.25
CA PHE A 114 3.13 4.88 3.31
C PHE A 114 3.74 3.89 2.33
N THR A 115 3.35 3.95 1.06
CA THR A 115 3.80 2.99 0.05
C THR A 115 4.05 3.66 -1.31
N VAL A 116 4.66 2.91 -2.21
CA VAL A 116 4.79 3.30 -3.62
C VAL A 116 3.57 2.83 -4.42
N ILE A 117 3.26 3.54 -5.49
CA ILE A 117 2.28 3.10 -6.49
C ILE A 117 2.93 2.00 -7.33
N LYS A 118 2.47 0.76 -7.21
CA LYS A 118 3.07 -0.33 -7.99
C LYS A 118 2.08 -1.43 -8.35
N VAL A 119 2.36 -2.09 -9.47
CA VAL A 119 1.70 -3.32 -9.90
C VAL A 119 2.11 -4.49 -9.01
N HIS A 120 1.32 -5.55 -9.02
CA HIS A 120 1.61 -6.80 -8.31
C HIS A 120 1.02 -7.99 -9.05
N GLU A 121 1.81 -9.03 -9.25
CA GLU A 121 1.43 -10.22 -10.02
C GLU A 121 0.20 -10.97 -9.46
N GLU A 122 0.09 -11.09 -8.11
CA GLU A 122 -1.03 -11.81 -7.47
C GLU A 122 -2.20 -10.87 -7.10
N ALA A 123 -1.92 -9.62 -6.70
CA ALA A 123 -2.93 -8.68 -6.19
C ALA A 123 -3.31 -7.58 -7.19
N VAL A 124 -2.85 -7.66 -8.45
CA VAL A 124 -2.98 -6.65 -9.51
C VAL A 124 -2.26 -5.34 -9.16
N ALA A 125 -2.61 -4.73 -8.03
CA ALA A 125 -1.97 -3.52 -7.52
C ALA A 125 -1.50 -3.72 -6.07
N SER A 126 -0.39 -3.08 -5.71
CA SER A 126 0.14 -3.02 -4.36
C SER A 126 0.11 -1.57 -3.89
N LEU A 127 -0.89 -1.24 -3.09
CA LEU A 127 -1.21 0.10 -2.63
C LEU A 127 -1.34 0.13 -1.11
N SER A 128 -2.03 1.12 -0.53
CA SER A 128 -2.05 1.37 0.92
C SER A 128 -2.66 0.22 1.73
N LEU A 129 -3.77 -0.34 1.27
CA LEU A 129 -4.48 -1.44 1.95
C LEU A 129 -3.63 -2.70 2.01
N LYS A 130 -3.07 -3.10 0.86
CA LYS A 130 -2.19 -4.26 0.80
C LYS A 130 -0.92 -4.08 1.62
N ASN A 131 -0.35 -2.87 1.62
CA ASN A 131 0.84 -2.57 2.42
C ASN A 131 0.61 -2.89 3.90
N VAL A 132 -0.47 -2.39 4.48
CA VAL A 132 -0.82 -2.67 5.88
C VAL A 132 -1.14 -4.15 6.08
N ALA A 133 -2.01 -4.73 5.24
CA ALA A 133 -2.45 -6.11 5.39
C ALA A 133 -1.29 -7.12 5.44
N LEU A 134 -0.22 -6.90 4.67
CA LEU A 134 0.93 -7.81 4.59
C LEU A 134 2.09 -7.44 5.55
N SER A 135 2.08 -6.23 6.13
CA SER A 135 3.11 -5.82 7.10
C SER A 135 2.90 -6.45 8.48
N TRP A 136 1.66 -6.55 8.95
CA TRP A 136 1.34 -6.97 10.31
C TRP A 136 1.49 -8.47 10.60
N PRO A 137 1.10 -9.41 9.73
CA PRO A 137 1.38 -10.83 9.95
C PRO A 137 2.89 -11.07 10.01
N PRO A 138 3.43 -11.66 11.11
CA PRO A 138 4.87 -11.75 11.30
C PRO A 138 5.51 -12.83 10.41
N ALA A 139 6.66 -12.53 9.80
CA ALA A 139 7.43 -13.50 9.04
C ALA A 139 7.96 -14.66 9.89
N GLU A 140 8.11 -14.45 11.20
CA GLU A 140 8.43 -15.50 12.15
C GLU A 140 7.42 -16.67 12.09
N ILE A 141 6.15 -16.38 11.84
CA ILE A 141 5.09 -17.37 11.71
C ILE A 141 4.87 -17.75 10.24
N HIS A 142 4.79 -16.74 9.36
CA HIS A 142 4.35 -16.91 7.97
C HIS A 142 5.49 -17.10 6.97
N GLY A 143 6.75 -17.01 7.43
CA GLY A 143 7.95 -17.25 6.61
C GLY A 143 8.37 -16.06 5.72
N PHE A 144 9.44 -16.29 4.95
CA PHE A 144 9.92 -15.41 3.89
C PHE A 144 9.89 -16.18 2.56
N PRO A 145 9.04 -15.79 1.59
CA PRO A 145 7.97 -14.78 1.69
C PRO A 145 6.85 -15.23 2.65
N LYS A 146 6.01 -14.29 3.10
CA LYS A 146 4.90 -14.54 4.03
C LYS A 146 3.75 -15.30 3.37
N LYS A 147 4.00 -16.54 2.91
CA LYS A 147 3.03 -17.38 2.16
C LYS A 147 2.50 -18.58 2.96
N ARG A 148 3.08 -18.84 4.15
CA ARG A 148 2.60 -19.94 5.00
C ARG A 148 1.22 -19.64 5.56
N GLN A 149 0.48 -20.72 5.88
CA GLN A 149 -0.86 -20.67 6.47
C GLN A 149 -1.90 -19.95 5.58
N GLY A 150 -1.77 -20.05 4.28
CA GLY A 150 -2.82 -19.64 3.35
C GLY A 150 -2.97 -18.14 3.09
N LEU A 151 -2.09 -17.27 3.61
CA LEU A 151 -2.22 -15.81 3.44
C LEU A 151 -2.30 -15.35 1.98
N HIS A 152 -1.76 -16.14 1.05
CA HIS A 152 -1.74 -15.86 -0.38
C HIS A 152 -2.69 -16.75 -1.18
N GLU A 153 -3.45 -17.67 -0.58
CA GLU A 153 -4.38 -18.55 -1.29
C GLU A 153 -5.60 -17.80 -1.82
N ASP A 154 -6.14 -16.84 -1.04
CA ASP A 154 -7.04 -15.78 -1.50
C ASP A 154 -6.54 -14.44 -0.99
N LEU A 155 -5.53 -13.90 -1.66
CA LEU A 155 -4.87 -12.67 -1.26
C LEU A 155 -5.82 -11.47 -1.25
N HIS A 156 -6.80 -11.44 -2.17
CA HIS A 156 -7.77 -10.36 -2.23
C HIS A 156 -8.74 -10.40 -1.05
N ALA A 157 -9.25 -11.57 -0.68
CA ALA A 157 -10.07 -11.74 0.52
C ALA A 157 -9.27 -11.40 1.78
N PHE A 158 -8.00 -11.85 1.87
CA PHE A 158 -7.15 -11.53 3.01
C PHE A 158 -6.94 -10.02 3.17
N ILE A 159 -6.60 -9.29 2.10
CA ILE A 159 -6.40 -7.84 2.15
C ILE A 159 -7.69 -7.13 2.55
N SER A 160 -8.84 -7.49 1.96
CA SER A 160 -10.12 -6.86 2.30
C SER A 160 -10.51 -7.12 3.76
N THR A 161 -10.30 -8.33 4.27
CA THR A 161 -10.55 -8.68 5.68
C THR A 161 -9.65 -7.88 6.63
N MET A 162 -8.35 -7.78 6.33
CA MET A 162 -7.41 -7.01 7.14
C MET A 162 -7.72 -5.51 7.16
N ALA A 163 -8.31 -4.96 6.10
CA ALA A 163 -8.70 -3.55 6.04
C ALA A 163 -9.78 -3.16 7.08
N TRP A 164 -10.56 -4.12 7.57
CA TRP A 164 -11.49 -3.92 8.66
C TRP A 164 -10.79 -3.92 10.02
N ALA A 165 -9.82 -4.80 10.22
CA ALA A 165 -9.09 -4.92 11.48
C ALA A 165 -8.07 -3.78 11.67
N PHE A 166 -7.56 -3.23 10.58
CA PHE A 166 -6.54 -2.17 10.58
C PHE A 166 -7.05 -0.91 9.87
N PRO A 167 -7.90 -0.10 10.52
CA PRO A 167 -8.41 1.14 9.94
C PRO A 167 -7.27 2.14 9.72
N ILE A 168 -6.97 2.43 8.46
CA ILE A 168 -5.94 3.39 8.05
C ILE A 168 -6.50 4.81 8.22
N SER A 169 -5.84 5.62 9.04
CA SER A 169 -6.22 7.03 9.28
C SER A 169 -5.72 7.95 8.17
N LEU A 170 -4.58 7.61 7.54
CA LEU A 170 -3.99 8.34 6.43
C LEU A 170 -3.29 7.35 5.51
N ALA A 171 -3.69 7.31 4.25
CA ALA A 171 -3.00 6.59 3.19
C ALA A 171 -2.15 7.56 2.36
N VAL A 172 -0.90 7.21 2.11
CA VAL A 172 0.04 8.00 1.30
C VAL A 172 0.68 7.08 0.26
N LEU A 173 0.50 7.41 -1.02
CA LEU A 173 1.08 6.70 -2.15
C LEU A 173 2.11 7.58 -2.85
N SER A 174 3.31 7.07 -3.08
CA SER A 174 4.38 7.75 -3.81
C SER A 174 4.51 7.21 -5.23
N GLY A 175 4.52 8.08 -6.22
CA GLY A 175 4.89 7.79 -7.59
C GLY A 175 6.32 8.26 -7.93
N CYS A 176 7.20 8.38 -6.93
CA CYS A 176 8.57 8.90 -7.05
C CYS A 176 9.63 7.92 -6.49
N PRO A 177 9.90 6.81 -7.21
CA PRO A 177 9.22 6.30 -8.39
C PRO A 177 8.01 5.42 -8.10
N ALA A 178 7.14 5.24 -9.09
CA ALA A 178 6.18 4.15 -9.16
C ALA A 178 6.82 2.92 -9.84
N MET A 179 6.13 1.76 -9.82
CA MET A 179 6.56 0.56 -10.56
C MET A 179 5.42 0.04 -11.44
N VAL A 180 5.71 -0.17 -12.71
CA VAL A 180 4.79 -0.75 -13.70
C VAL A 180 5.38 -2.01 -14.34
N GLY A 181 4.58 -2.75 -15.12
CA GLY A 181 4.98 -4.01 -15.72
C GLY A 181 4.85 -5.17 -14.75
N THR A 182 5.95 -5.76 -14.31
CA THR A 182 5.97 -6.86 -13.33
C THR A 182 6.16 -6.32 -11.92
N GLY A 183 5.51 -6.89 -10.93
CA GLY A 183 5.64 -6.50 -9.52
C GLY A 183 5.38 -7.68 -8.57
N PRO A 184 5.78 -7.60 -7.33
CA PRO A 184 6.13 -6.41 -6.51
C PRO A 184 7.60 -5.96 -6.60
N VAL A 185 8.43 -6.69 -7.35
CA VAL A 185 9.84 -6.42 -7.61
C VAL A 185 10.17 -6.78 -9.07
N GLY A 186 11.22 -6.17 -9.65
CA GLY A 186 11.64 -6.49 -11.02
C GLY A 186 10.83 -5.80 -12.13
N GLY A 187 9.89 -4.94 -11.79
CA GLY A 187 9.18 -4.10 -12.75
C GLY A 187 10.01 -2.91 -13.22
N LYS A 188 9.40 -2.09 -14.08
CA LYS A 188 9.97 -0.84 -14.57
C LYS A 188 9.66 0.30 -13.59
N ALA A 189 10.69 0.95 -13.06
CA ALA A 189 10.55 2.17 -12.27
C ALA A 189 10.17 3.35 -13.16
N VAL A 190 9.24 4.18 -12.68
CA VAL A 190 8.70 5.33 -13.42
C VAL A 190 8.59 6.53 -12.49
N TRP A 191 9.28 7.60 -12.83
CA TRP A 191 9.23 8.86 -12.09
C TRP A 191 8.10 9.74 -12.62
N THR A 192 7.09 9.95 -11.78
CA THR A 192 5.89 10.71 -12.18
C THR A 192 5.80 12.08 -11.51
N GLY A 193 6.53 12.32 -10.42
CA GLY A 193 6.40 13.52 -9.61
C GLY A 193 5.09 13.58 -8.80
N LEU A 194 4.29 12.52 -8.79
CA LEU A 194 3.00 12.50 -8.13
C LEU A 194 3.08 11.86 -6.74
N MET A 195 2.33 12.43 -5.80
CA MET A 195 1.97 11.81 -4.54
C MET A 195 0.46 11.91 -4.34
N ILE A 196 -0.12 10.89 -3.74
CA ILE A 196 -1.53 10.84 -3.37
C ILE A 196 -1.59 10.66 -1.85
N ALA A 197 -2.43 11.47 -1.20
CA ALA A 197 -2.72 11.31 0.23
C ALA A 197 -4.21 11.50 0.48
N GLY A 198 -4.76 10.74 1.41
CA GLY A 198 -6.16 10.87 1.79
C GLY A 198 -6.51 10.03 3.02
N THR A 199 -7.63 10.40 3.65
CA THR A 199 -8.14 9.77 4.88
C THR A 199 -9.09 8.60 4.59
N ASP A 200 -9.54 8.43 3.34
CA ASP A 200 -10.22 7.23 2.87
C ASP A 200 -9.23 6.37 2.08
N PRO A 201 -8.71 5.27 2.66
CA PRO A 201 -7.72 4.43 1.99
C PRO A 201 -8.26 3.71 0.76
N VAL A 202 -9.58 3.46 0.68
CA VAL A 202 -10.20 2.86 -0.52
C VAL A 202 -10.18 3.87 -1.65
N ALA A 203 -10.61 5.12 -1.42
CA ALA A 203 -10.56 6.17 -2.43
C ALA A 203 -9.12 6.44 -2.91
N VAL A 204 -8.14 6.47 -2.00
CA VAL A 204 -6.72 6.62 -2.34
C VAL A 204 -6.23 5.46 -3.21
N ASP A 205 -6.56 4.22 -2.85
CA ASP A 205 -6.15 3.04 -3.63
C ASP A 205 -6.89 2.94 -4.97
N VAL A 206 -8.15 3.41 -5.04
CA VAL A 206 -8.92 3.56 -6.31
C VAL A 206 -8.19 4.52 -7.26
N VAL A 207 -7.73 5.67 -6.76
CA VAL A 207 -6.92 6.61 -7.56
C VAL A 207 -5.61 5.93 -7.98
N GLY A 208 -4.90 5.27 -7.06
CA GLY A 208 -3.67 4.56 -7.36
C GLY A 208 -3.83 3.48 -8.44
N ALA A 209 -4.92 2.71 -8.39
CA ALA A 209 -5.26 1.71 -9.41
C ALA A 209 -5.50 2.35 -10.78
N ARG A 210 -6.23 3.47 -10.83
CA ARG A 210 -6.47 4.21 -12.07
C ARG A 210 -5.19 4.77 -12.68
N LEU A 211 -4.28 5.31 -11.87
CA LEU A 211 -2.97 5.76 -12.35
C LEU A 211 -2.18 4.61 -12.99
N LEU A 212 -2.26 3.41 -12.41
CA LEU A 212 -1.64 2.20 -12.98
C LEU A 212 -2.34 1.70 -14.26
N GLY A 213 -3.48 2.28 -14.64
CA GLY A 213 -4.24 1.88 -15.84
C GLY A 213 -5.24 0.76 -15.58
N PHE A 214 -5.61 0.50 -14.32
CA PHE A 214 -6.62 -0.50 -13.95
C PHE A 214 -7.96 0.14 -13.60
N LEU A 215 -9.04 -0.48 -14.04
CA LEU A 215 -10.34 -0.22 -13.42
C LEU A 215 -10.29 -0.72 -11.97
N PRO A 216 -10.79 0.04 -10.99
CA PRO A 216 -10.74 -0.38 -9.58
C PRO A 216 -11.37 -1.74 -9.33
N GLN A 217 -12.42 -2.09 -10.08
CA GLN A 217 -13.10 -3.39 -10.01
C GLN A 217 -12.22 -4.58 -10.48
N ALA A 218 -11.15 -4.32 -11.25
CA ALA A 218 -10.18 -5.33 -11.63
C ALA A 218 -9.21 -5.67 -10.49
N VAL A 219 -9.17 -4.84 -9.45
CA VAL A 219 -8.39 -5.07 -8.24
C VAL A 219 -9.31 -5.70 -7.19
N GLY A 220 -9.28 -7.02 -7.05
CA GLY A 220 -10.29 -7.78 -6.32
C GLY A 220 -10.51 -7.32 -4.86
N TYR A 221 -9.47 -6.92 -4.13
CA TYR A 221 -9.65 -6.40 -2.77
C TYR A 221 -10.36 -5.04 -2.74
N LEU A 222 -10.18 -4.19 -3.77
CA LEU A 222 -10.91 -2.93 -3.88
C LEU A 222 -12.38 -3.19 -4.24
N ASP A 223 -12.65 -4.09 -5.19
CA ASP A 223 -14.02 -4.44 -5.57
C ASP A 223 -14.81 -4.97 -4.36
N ARG A 224 -14.20 -5.87 -3.56
CA ARG A 224 -14.79 -6.39 -2.31
C ARG A 224 -15.13 -5.27 -1.32
N LEU A 225 -14.18 -4.37 -1.05
CA LEU A 225 -14.38 -3.26 -0.10
C LEU A 225 -15.42 -2.25 -0.58
N MET A 226 -15.41 -1.89 -1.87
CA MET A 226 -16.40 -0.99 -2.46
C MET A 226 -17.81 -1.59 -2.38
N ARG A 227 -17.99 -2.87 -2.70
CA ARG A 227 -19.29 -3.59 -2.58
C ARG A 227 -19.76 -3.68 -1.13
N ALA A 228 -18.85 -3.81 -0.18
CA ALA A 228 -19.16 -3.80 1.24
C ALA A 228 -19.41 -2.41 1.82
N GLY A 229 -19.35 -1.34 0.99
CA GLY A 229 -19.52 0.05 1.46
C GLY A 229 -18.39 0.53 2.36
N ARG A 230 -17.21 -0.08 2.28
CA ARG A 230 -16.04 0.24 3.11
C ARG A 230 -15.11 1.22 2.40
N GLY A 231 -15.54 2.45 2.27
CA GLY A 231 -14.83 3.54 1.59
C GLY A 231 -15.46 3.92 0.24
N GLU A 232 -15.04 5.06 -0.32
CA GLU A 232 -15.64 5.63 -1.50
C GLU A 232 -14.94 5.18 -2.78
N GLY A 233 -15.66 4.45 -3.62
CA GLY A 233 -15.18 4.01 -4.93
C GLY A 233 -15.60 4.92 -6.09
N ASP A 234 -16.61 5.77 -5.87
CA ASP A 234 -17.10 6.74 -6.87
C ASP A 234 -16.30 8.05 -6.77
N LEU A 235 -15.31 8.21 -7.63
CA LEU A 235 -14.43 9.38 -7.62
C LEU A 235 -15.14 10.71 -7.92
N ARG A 236 -16.40 10.68 -8.39
CA ARG A 236 -17.24 11.89 -8.53
C ARG A 236 -17.67 12.47 -7.18
N LYS A 237 -17.62 11.65 -6.13
CA LYS A 237 -17.94 12.04 -4.74
C LYS A 237 -16.70 12.40 -3.93
N VAL A 238 -15.51 12.23 -4.50
CA VAL A 238 -14.23 12.54 -3.85
C VAL A 238 -13.83 13.98 -4.18
N GLU A 239 -13.53 14.75 -3.14
CA GLU A 239 -12.94 16.08 -3.30
C GLU A 239 -11.44 15.94 -3.58
N PHE A 240 -11.00 16.38 -4.76
CA PHE A 240 -9.59 16.43 -5.12
C PHE A 240 -9.00 17.80 -4.80
N ARG A 241 -7.85 17.80 -4.13
CA ARG A 241 -7.03 19.00 -3.89
C ARG A 241 -5.66 18.83 -4.54
N GLY A 242 -5.14 19.88 -5.11
CA GLY A 242 -3.88 19.87 -5.87
C GLY A 242 -4.10 19.48 -7.33
N VAL A 243 -3.34 18.50 -7.85
CA VAL A 243 -3.42 18.10 -9.25
C VAL A 243 -4.76 17.41 -9.56
N PRO A 244 -5.55 17.89 -10.54
CA PRO A 244 -6.79 17.23 -10.93
C PRO A 244 -6.57 15.81 -11.43
N LEU A 245 -7.50 14.89 -11.14
CA LEU A 245 -7.36 13.48 -11.50
C LEU A 245 -7.07 13.25 -13.00
N PRO A 246 -7.75 13.90 -13.97
CA PRO A 246 -7.45 13.70 -15.40
C PRO A 246 -6.01 14.11 -15.76
N GLU A 247 -5.47 15.13 -15.11
CA GLU A 247 -4.10 15.58 -15.32
C GLU A 247 -3.11 14.58 -14.70
N ALA A 248 -3.37 14.10 -13.49
CA ALA A 248 -2.56 13.07 -12.84
C ALA A 248 -2.52 11.77 -13.67
N GLU A 249 -3.66 11.33 -14.21
CA GLU A 249 -3.74 10.17 -15.12
C GLU A 249 -2.90 10.40 -16.38
N LEU A 250 -2.92 11.60 -16.96
CA LEU A 250 -2.12 11.93 -18.13
C LEU A 250 -0.63 11.95 -17.83
N ILE A 251 -0.22 12.59 -16.71
CA ILE A 251 1.18 12.62 -16.24
C ILE A 251 1.68 11.19 -16.06
N PHE A 252 0.95 10.38 -15.29
CA PHE A 252 1.34 9.02 -14.99
C PHE A 252 1.43 8.15 -16.24
N SER A 253 0.39 8.15 -17.09
CA SER A 253 0.32 7.29 -18.27
C SER A 253 1.40 7.62 -19.30
N ARG A 254 1.70 8.91 -19.49
CA ARG A 254 2.81 9.32 -20.38
C ARG A 254 4.16 8.86 -19.84
N ALA A 255 4.42 9.01 -18.54
CA ALA A 255 5.66 8.57 -17.92
C ALA A 255 5.81 7.04 -17.95
N ALA A 256 4.72 6.30 -17.70
CA ALA A 256 4.73 4.85 -17.60
C ALA A 256 4.72 4.14 -18.96
N TYR A 257 3.85 4.61 -19.87
CA TYR A 257 3.47 3.90 -21.10
C TYR A 257 3.76 4.69 -22.37
N GLY A 258 4.23 5.93 -22.27
CA GLY A 258 4.53 6.80 -23.42
C GLY A 258 3.28 7.37 -24.11
N ALA A 259 2.07 6.99 -23.67
CA ALA A 259 0.82 7.42 -24.27
C ALA A 259 -0.28 7.52 -23.19
N PRO A 260 -1.32 8.36 -23.40
CA PRO A 260 -2.49 8.39 -22.53
C PRO A 260 -3.23 7.05 -22.52
N ILE A 261 -3.67 6.60 -21.34
CA ILE A 261 -4.58 5.47 -21.18
C ILE A 261 -5.98 6.04 -20.91
N ALA A 262 -6.98 5.55 -21.64
CA ALA A 262 -8.37 5.88 -21.40
C ALA A 262 -9.07 4.71 -20.70
N LEU A 263 -9.50 4.92 -19.46
CA LEU A 263 -10.27 3.94 -18.68
C LEU A 263 -11.78 4.13 -18.81
N ASP A 264 -12.23 5.32 -19.18
CA ASP A 264 -13.64 5.64 -19.34
C ASP A 264 -14.06 5.45 -20.81
N LYS A 265 -15.10 4.67 -21.08
CA LYS A 265 -15.59 4.37 -22.43
C LYS A 265 -15.91 5.64 -23.25
N GLU A 266 -16.38 6.68 -22.58
CA GLU A 266 -16.73 7.97 -23.19
C GLU A 266 -15.50 8.70 -23.77
N LYS A 267 -14.31 8.38 -23.27
CA LYS A 267 -13.03 8.94 -23.75
C LYS A 267 -12.33 8.07 -24.80
N LEU A 268 -12.85 6.87 -25.08
CA LEU A 268 -12.35 6.01 -26.12
C LEU A 268 -12.77 6.56 -27.49
N ARG A 269 -11.98 7.46 -28.05
CA ARG A 269 -12.10 7.79 -29.47
C ARG A 269 -11.55 6.62 -30.29
N PRO A 270 -12.21 6.23 -31.41
CA PRO A 270 -11.65 5.23 -32.30
C PRO A 270 -10.26 5.70 -32.75
N VAL A 271 -9.23 4.95 -32.39
CA VAL A 271 -7.90 5.16 -32.96
C VAL A 271 -7.98 4.60 -34.38
N HIS A 272 -8.04 5.48 -35.39
CA HIS A 272 -7.81 5.04 -36.76
C HIS A 272 -6.36 4.61 -36.87
N LEU A 273 -6.14 3.29 -36.75
CA LEU A 273 -4.86 2.71 -37.13
C LEU A 273 -4.68 2.94 -38.62
N PRO A 274 -3.54 3.48 -39.07
CA PRO A 274 -3.25 3.56 -40.51
C PRO A 274 -3.30 2.15 -41.06
N ARG A 275 -4.08 1.97 -42.13
CA ARG A 275 -4.08 0.72 -42.90
C ARG A 275 -2.73 0.64 -43.61
N HIS A 276 -1.91 -0.35 -43.24
CA HIS A 276 -0.72 -0.74 -43.99
C HIS A 276 -1.10 -1.48 -45.25
#